data_fd0266e88291d49861cdaeafb9a3745f
#
_entry.id   fd0266e88291d49861cdaeafb9a3745f
#
_cell.length_a   1.000
_cell.length_b   1.000
_cell.length_c   1.000
_cell.angle_alpha   90.00
_cell.angle_beta   90.00
_cell.angle_gamma   90.00
#
_symmetry.space_group_name_H-M   'P 1'
#
loop_
_entity.id
_entity.type
_entity.pdbx_description
1 polymer ?
#
loop_
_entity_poly.entity_id
_entity_poly.type
_entity_poly.pdbx_seq_one_letter_code
_entity_poly.pdbx_strand_id
1 'polypeptide(L)'
;MLQQKITEIILYEPRPLFRNAAKNSIQAVNGSLLVTEPDALIEEVPPFNDQTSLFAAGVSGAGEEIYSLLRIIHHLIMQGKEIIVWVAKRDDLLIRLMYELGVQTLLCENYLEEELAQRMLSKNFSSGYLPLRSPLINNMNRKNRLTHSELNILIDCARGLSAYEIASLRHMGYKTVFTHKQNIRLRLSLQKSASWLDLLNRLDQIYSI
;
A
#
# COMPACT_ATOMS: atom_id res chain seq x y z
N MET A 1 11.73 24.50 10.40
CA MET A 1 11.81 23.47 9.37
C MET A 1 11.11 24.00 8.15
N LEU A 2 11.81 24.22 7.05
CA LEU A 2 11.22 24.66 5.78
C LEU A 2 10.34 23.49 5.25
N GLN A 3 9.06 23.76 5.12
CA GLN A 3 8.14 22.80 4.46
C GLN A 3 8.59 22.64 3.02
N GLN A 4 9.04 21.46 2.65
CA GLN A 4 9.38 21.12 1.28
C GLN A 4 8.10 21.16 0.45
N LYS A 5 8.12 21.96 -0.60
CA LYS A 5 6.99 22.11 -1.52
C LYS A 5 6.98 20.91 -2.47
N ILE A 6 5.96 20.07 -2.41
CA ILE A 6 5.75 19.01 -3.39
C ILE A 6 5.59 19.67 -4.77
N THR A 7 6.37 19.21 -5.73
CA THR A 7 6.36 19.69 -7.13
C THR A 7 5.93 18.63 -8.11
N GLU A 8 6.01 17.36 -7.71
CA GLU A 8 5.66 16.21 -8.55
C GLU A 8 4.84 15.19 -7.78
N ILE A 9 3.88 14.58 -8.46
CA ILE A 9 3.12 13.42 -7.96
C ILE A 9 3.28 12.29 -8.96
N ILE A 10 3.76 11.15 -8.48
CA ILE A 10 3.77 9.90 -9.23
C ILE A 10 2.47 9.17 -8.91
N LEU A 11 1.58 9.13 -9.88
CA LEU A 11 0.22 8.58 -9.75
C LEU A 11 0.15 7.20 -10.40
N TYR A 12 -0.08 6.16 -9.59
CA TYR A 12 -0.34 4.82 -10.08
C TYR A 12 -1.78 4.38 -9.77
N GLU A 13 -2.58 4.22 -10.80
CA GLU A 13 -3.93 3.67 -10.71
C GLU A 13 -4.27 3.02 -12.06
N PRO A 14 -4.34 1.68 -12.13
CA PRO A 14 -4.59 0.99 -13.40
C PRO A 14 -6.01 1.20 -13.94
N ARG A 15 -6.97 1.50 -13.07
CA ARG A 15 -8.38 1.71 -13.45
C ARG A 15 -8.60 3.13 -13.98
N PRO A 16 -8.98 3.32 -15.27
CA PRO A 16 -9.02 4.65 -15.88
C PRO A 16 -9.94 5.65 -15.17
N LEU A 17 -11.09 5.18 -14.65
CA LEU A 17 -12.05 6.04 -13.97
C LEU A 17 -11.44 6.68 -12.70
N PHE A 18 -10.86 5.85 -11.83
CA PHE A 18 -10.24 6.33 -10.59
C PHE A 18 -8.97 7.13 -10.84
N ARG A 19 -8.19 6.76 -11.86
CA ARG A 19 -7.02 7.52 -12.29
C ARG A 19 -7.39 8.93 -12.72
N ASN A 20 -8.43 9.08 -13.55
CA ASN A 20 -8.91 10.39 -14.00
C ASN A 20 -9.48 11.21 -12.83
N ALA A 21 -10.23 10.59 -11.93
CA ALA A 21 -10.74 11.23 -10.72
C ALA A 21 -9.60 11.78 -9.85
N ALA A 22 -8.60 10.95 -9.55
CA ALA A 22 -7.43 11.36 -8.78
C ALA A 22 -6.66 12.50 -9.46
N LYS A 23 -6.39 12.40 -10.78
CA LYS A 23 -5.69 13.41 -11.55
C LYS A 23 -6.42 14.74 -11.54
N ASN A 24 -7.73 14.73 -11.77
CA ASN A 24 -8.56 15.94 -11.74
C ASN A 24 -8.54 16.60 -10.35
N SER A 25 -8.64 15.81 -9.27
CA SER A 25 -8.58 16.32 -7.90
C SER A 25 -7.22 16.97 -7.58
N ILE A 26 -6.13 16.35 -8.01
CA ILE A 26 -4.77 16.87 -7.82
C ILE A 26 -4.62 18.21 -8.58
N GLN A 27 -5.04 18.25 -9.83
CA GLN A 27 -4.92 19.45 -10.68
C GLN A 27 -5.83 20.59 -10.21
N ALA A 28 -7.01 20.27 -9.68
CA ALA A 28 -7.92 21.28 -9.12
C ALA A 28 -7.33 21.98 -7.88
N VAL A 29 -6.58 21.27 -7.07
CA VAL A 29 -5.91 21.83 -5.88
C VAL A 29 -4.66 22.62 -6.24
N ASN A 30 -3.87 22.12 -7.18
CA ASN A 30 -2.64 22.79 -7.63
C ASN A 30 -2.32 22.42 -9.08
N GLY A 31 -2.79 23.24 -10.01
CA GLY A 31 -2.58 23.03 -11.46
C GLY A 31 -1.12 23.10 -11.93
N SER A 32 -0.19 23.53 -11.06
CA SER A 32 1.24 23.55 -11.37
C SER A 32 2.00 22.28 -10.99
N LEU A 33 1.31 21.29 -10.37
CA LEU A 33 1.92 20.02 -10.03
C LEU A 33 2.12 19.16 -11.29
N LEU A 34 3.32 18.63 -11.45
CA LEU A 34 3.60 17.61 -12.44
C LEU A 34 2.98 16.30 -11.98
N VAL A 35 2.10 15.71 -12.78
CA VAL A 35 1.55 14.37 -12.53
C VAL A 35 2.17 13.41 -13.52
N THR A 36 2.99 12.49 -13.03
CA THR A 36 3.64 11.43 -13.81
C THR A 36 2.86 10.14 -13.62
N GLU A 37 2.40 9.53 -14.70
CA GLU A 37 1.67 8.26 -14.72
C GLU A 37 2.60 7.18 -15.27
N PRO A 38 3.12 6.25 -14.43
CA PRO A 38 3.92 5.14 -14.94
C PRO A 38 3.04 4.14 -15.69
N ASP A 39 3.46 3.70 -16.87
CA ASP A 39 2.73 2.73 -17.70
C ASP A 39 2.66 1.34 -17.06
N ALA A 40 3.65 1.00 -16.25
CA ALA A 40 3.70 -0.24 -15.46
C ALA A 40 4.51 -0.03 -14.19
N LEU A 41 4.16 -0.78 -13.15
CA LEU A 41 5.01 -0.93 -11.97
C LEU A 41 6.14 -1.91 -12.31
N ILE A 42 7.21 -1.39 -12.88
CA ILE A 42 8.46 -2.14 -13.05
C ILE A 42 9.12 -2.21 -11.66
N GLU A 43 9.90 -3.25 -11.39
CA GLU A 43 10.63 -3.43 -10.13
C GLU A 43 11.56 -2.26 -9.76
N GLU A 44 11.86 -1.41 -10.71
CA GLU A 44 12.57 -0.15 -10.50
C GLU A 44 11.55 0.95 -10.19
N VAL A 45 11.58 1.37 -8.93
CA VAL A 45 10.88 2.58 -8.49
C VAL A 45 11.27 3.73 -9.41
N PRO A 46 10.30 4.44 -10.04
CA PRO A 46 10.62 5.62 -10.83
C PRO A 46 11.57 6.52 -10.05
N PRO A 47 12.57 7.17 -10.67
CA PRO A 47 13.53 7.99 -9.96
C PRO A 47 12.77 9.08 -9.20
N PHE A 48 12.55 8.84 -7.91
CA PHE A 48 12.03 9.84 -7.01
C PHE A 48 13.08 10.96 -6.87
N ASN A 49 12.78 12.12 -7.36
CA ASN A 49 13.54 13.32 -7.09
C ASN A 49 13.43 13.58 -5.58
N ASP A 50 14.53 13.46 -4.86
CA ASP A 50 14.63 13.00 -3.45
C ASP A 50 13.78 13.69 -2.40
N GLN A 51 13.20 14.88 -2.66
CA GLN A 51 12.52 15.61 -1.59
C GLN A 51 11.20 16.28 -2.00
N THR A 52 10.87 16.26 -3.28
CA THR A 52 9.72 17.01 -3.81
C THR A 52 8.65 16.15 -4.48
N SER A 53 8.85 14.83 -4.54
CA SER A 53 7.92 13.91 -5.17
C SER A 53 7.08 13.16 -4.13
N LEU A 54 5.77 13.03 -4.41
CA LEU A 54 4.80 12.27 -3.64
C LEU A 54 4.35 11.06 -4.46
N PHE A 55 4.24 9.88 -3.85
CA PHE A 55 3.64 8.72 -4.47
C PHE A 55 2.17 8.59 -4.08
N ALA A 56 1.30 8.47 -5.07
CA ALA A 56 -0.14 8.28 -4.88
C ALA A 56 -0.60 7.04 -5.66
N ALA A 57 -1.25 6.09 -4.99
CA ALA A 57 -1.61 4.83 -5.61
C ALA A 57 -2.96 4.27 -5.18
N GLY A 58 -3.70 3.71 -6.15
CA GLY A 58 -4.83 2.83 -5.90
C GLY A 58 -4.38 1.38 -5.73
N VAL A 59 -4.85 0.72 -4.67
CA VAL A 59 -4.59 -0.70 -4.44
C VAL A 59 -5.60 -1.50 -5.25
N SER A 60 -5.21 -1.79 -6.48
CA SER A 60 -5.99 -2.57 -7.45
C SER A 60 -5.03 -3.37 -8.32
N GLY A 61 -5.55 -4.27 -9.12
CA GLY A 61 -4.75 -5.21 -9.90
C GLY A 61 -4.74 -6.62 -9.32
N ALA A 62 -4.00 -7.53 -9.91
CA ALA A 62 -3.93 -8.93 -9.50
C ALA A 62 -2.52 -9.51 -9.64
N GLY A 63 -2.20 -10.51 -8.83
CA GLY A 63 -0.96 -11.25 -8.95
C GLY A 63 0.28 -10.36 -8.90
N GLU A 64 1.14 -10.46 -9.89
CA GLU A 64 2.43 -9.75 -9.90
C GLU A 64 2.31 -8.24 -9.85
N GLU A 65 1.26 -7.66 -10.38
CA GLU A 65 1.02 -6.22 -10.35
C GLU A 65 0.82 -5.72 -8.91
N ILE A 66 -0.06 -6.38 -8.15
CA ILE A 66 -0.26 -6.03 -6.74
C ILE A 66 0.98 -6.34 -5.90
N TYR A 67 1.70 -7.42 -6.19
CA TYR A 67 2.93 -7.76 -5.45
C TYR A 67 4.01 -6.71 -5.66
N SER A 68 4.17 -6.21 -6.89
CA SER A 68 5.09 -5.11 -7.20
C SER A 68 4.67 -3.82 -6.50
N LEU A 69 3.37 -3.48 -6.53
CA LEU A 69 2.84 -2.32 -5.81
C LEU A 69 3.14 -2.40 -4.29
N LEU A 70 2.89 -3.53 -3.66
CA LEU A 70 3.17 -3.72 -2.24
C LEU A 70 4.66 -3.56 -1.89
N ARG A 71 5.56 -4.07 -2.74
CA ARG A 71 7.01 -3.90 -2.57
C ARG A 71 7.42 -2.44 -2.70
N ILE A 72 6.90 -1.72 -3.70
CA ILE A 72 7.16 -0.30 -3.91
C ILE A 72 6.66 0.51 -2.72
N ILE A 73 5.43 0.32 -2.28
CA ILE A 73 4.86 0.97 -1.10
C ILE A 73 5.77 0.75 0.12
N HIS A 74 6.12 -0.51 0.39
CA HIS A 74 6.98 -0.84 1.54
C HIS A 74 8.36 -0.19 1.42
N HIS A 75 8.98 -0.24 0.24
CA HIS A 75 10.29 0.36 -0.01
C HIS A 75 10.28 1.87 0.22
N LEU A 76 9.29 2.59 -0.33
CA LEU A 76 9.15 4.02 -0.14
C LEU A 76 8.94 4.40 1.32
N ILE A 77 8.12 3.65 2.05
CA ILE A 77 7.91 3.85 3.49
C ILE A 77 9.21 3.65 4.29
N MET A 78 10.00 2.64 3.93
CA MET A 78 11.29 2.38 4.58
C MET A 78 12.31 3.48 4.31
N GLN A 79 12.21 4.18 3.18
CA GLN A 79 12.99 5.38 2.87
C GLN A 79 12.45 6.66 3.53
N GLY A 80 11.36 6.56 4.29
CA GLY A 80 10.73 7.72 4.94
C GLY A 80 9.96 8.62 3.97
N LYS A 81 9.62 8.12 2.77
CA LYS A 81 8.84 8.89 1.79
C LYS A 81 7.38 8.98 2.21
N GLU A 82 6.76 10.09 1.89
CA GLU A 82 5.33 10.26 2.04
C GLU A 82 4.58 9.62 0.89
N ILE A 83 3.55 8.85 1.22
CA ILE A 83 2.71 8.16 0.24
C ILE A 83 1.24 8.35 0.59
N ILE A 84 0.41 8.42 -0.45
CA ILE A 84 -1.04 8.39 -0.36
C ILE A 84 -1.52 7.11 -1.06
N VAL A 85 -2.34 6.33 -0.37
CA VAL A 85 -2.88 5.09 -0.91
C VAL A 85 -4.38 5.09 -0.72
N TRP A 86 -5.13 4.57 -1.68
CA TRP A 86 -6.57 4.34 -1.52
C TRP A 86 -6.95 2.89 -1.80
N VAL A 87 -8.00 2.46 -1.10
CA VAL A 87 -8.53 1.10 -1.15
C VAL A 87 -10.04 1.13 -1.19
N ALA A 88 -10.65 0.02 -1.61
CA ALA A 88 -12.10 -0.15 -1.54
C ALA A 88 -12.61 -0.05 -0.09
N LYS A 89 -13.72 0.65 0.11
CA LYS A 89 -14.29 0.97 1.44
C LYS A 89 -14.53 -0.24 2.34
N ARG A 90 -14.77 -1.40 1.77
CA ARG A 90 -15.16 -2.62 2.54
C ARG A 90 -14.06 -3.66 2.56
N ASP A 91 -12.86 -3.31 2.18
CA ASP A 91 -11.74 -4.25 2.19
C ASP A 91 -10.91 -4.12 3.47
N ASP A 92 -11.48 -4.61 4.57
CA ASP A 92 -10.85 -4.57 5.89
C ASP A 92 -9.50 -5.29 5.91
N LEU A 93 -9.29 -6.29 5.05
CA LEU A 93 -8.04 -7.03 4.97
C LEU A 93 -6.94 -6.19 4.30
N LEU A 94 -7.25 -5.53 3.18
CA LEU A 94 -6.32 -4.63 2.52
C LEU A 94 -6.04 -3.38 3.36
N ILE A 95 -7.06 -2.79 4.00
CA ILE A 95 -6.90 -1.67 4.94
C ILE A 95 -5.89 -2.05 6.02
N ARG A 96 -6.06 -3.22 6.63
CA ARG A 96 -5.15 -3.71 7.66
C ARG A 96 -3.75 -3.97 7.13
N LEU A 97 -3.64 -4.58 5.95
CA LEU A 97 -2.34 -4.80 5.31
C LEU A 97 -1.61 -3.47 5.05
N MET A 98 -2.28 -2.47 4.47
CA MET A 98 -1.70 -1.15 4.23
C MET A 98 -1.21 -0.51 5.53
N TYR A 99 -2.01 -0.62 6.58
CA TYR A 99 -1.63 -0.11 7.89
C TYR A 99 -0.37 -0.79 8.45
N GLU A 100 -0.32 -2.13 8.39
CA GLU A 100 0.85 -2.90 8.86
C GLU A 100 2.08 -2.74 7.97
N LEU A 101 1.93 -2.35 6.71
CA LEU A 101 3.02 -1.88 5.87
C LEU A 101 3.55 -0.51 6.33
N GLY A 102 2.76 0.25 7.06
CA GLY A 102 3.12 1.56 7.59
C GLY A 102 2.61 2.73 6.75
N VAL A 103 1.63 2.51 5.89
CA VAL A 103 0.95 3.58 5.15
C VAL A 103 0.34 4.57 6.13
N GLN A 104 0.69 5.85 5.97
CA GLN A 104 0.25 6.91 6.89
C GLN A 104 -1.03 7.59 6.38
N THR A 105 -1.16 7.73 5.07
CA THR A 105 -2.34 8.33 4.44
C THR A 105 -3.06 7.27 3.63
N LEU A 106 -4.16 6.77 4.18
CA LEU A 106 -5.01 5.78 3.55
C LEU A 106 -6.39 6.38 3.32
N LEU A 107 -6.81 6.46 2.06
CA LEU A 107 -8.09 7.04 1.63
C LEU A 107 -9.06 5.94 1.22
N CYS A 108 -10.35 6.31 1.15
CA CYS A 108 -11.39 5.44 0.64
C CYS A 108 -11.72 5.81 -0.81
N GLU A 109 -11.68 4.86 -1.74
CA GLU A 109 -11.95 5.13 -3.15
C GLU A 109 -13.36 5.68 -3.42
N ASN A 110 -14.35 5.39 -2.56
CA ASN A 110 -15.71 5.95 -2.72
C ASN A 110 -15.78 7.47 -2.50
N TYR A 111 -14.78 8.04 -1.85
CA TYR A 111 -14.68 9.48 -1.54
C TYR A 111 -13.35 10.05 -2.03
N LEU A 112 -12.75 9.39 -3.03
CA LEU A 112 -11.37 9.66 -3.47
C LEU A 112 -11.15 11.12 -3.81
N GLU A 113 -12.04 11.73 -4.62
CA GLU A 113 -11.89 13.11 -5.06
C GLU A 113 -11.87 14.08 -3.87
N GLU A 114 -12.82 13.92 -2.96
CA GLU A 114 -13.00 14.79 -1.81
C GLU A 114 -11.87 14.61 -0.79
N GLU A 115 -11.55 13.36 -0.43
CA GLU A 115 -10.51 13.04 0.55
C GLU A 115 -9.12 13.38 0.02
N LEU A 116 -8.85 13.17 -1.28
CA LEU A 116 -7.59 13.50 -1.90
C LEU A 116 -7.38 15.02 -1.96
N ALA A 117 -8.41 15.77 -2.37
CA ALA A 117 -8.37 17.24 -2.38
C ALA A 117 -8.12 17.80 -0.97
N GLN A 118 -8.85 17.32 0.04
CA GLN A 118 -8.66 17.73 1.44
C GLN A 118 -7.23 17.41 1.92
N ARG A 119 -6.71 16.25 1.57
CA ARG A 119 -5.36 15.84 1.93
C ARG A 119 -4.31 16.72 1.28
N MET A 120 -4.47 17.05 0.01
CA MET A 120 -3.56 17.93 -0.72
C MET A 120 -3.56 19.37 -0.17
N LEU A 121 -4.70 19.84 0.33
CA LEU A 121 -4.82 21.16 0.97
C LEU A 121 -4.26 21.20 2.39
N SER A 122 -4.21 20.05 3.07
CA SER A 122 -3.69 19.97 4.43
C SER A 122 -2.18 20.21 4.44
N LYS A 123 -1.73 21.24 5.18
CA LYS A 123 -0.30 21.57 5.28
C LYS A 123 0.55 20.54 6.02
N ASN A 124 -0.07 19.61 6.75
CA ASN A 124 0.59 18.58 7.54
C ASN A 124 0.36 17.20 6.93
N PHE A 125 1.19 16.78 6.00
CA PHE A 125 1.18 15.43 5.44
C PHE A 125 1.50 14.35 6.51
N SER A 126 2.23 14.69 7.55
CA SER A 126 2.67 13.77 8.62
C SER A 126 1.60 13.40 9.66
N SER A 127 0.44 14.04 9.69
CA SER A 127 -0.67 13.58 10.53
C SER A 127 -1.42 12.47 9.80
N GLY A 128 -1.26 11.22 10.27
CA GLY A 128 -1.92 10.06 9.69
C GLY A 128 -3.42 10.29 9.48
N TYR A 129 -3.81 10.48 8.24
CA TYR A 129 -5.21 10.53 7.82
C TYR A 129 -5.61 9.09 7.51
N LEU A 130 -6.45 8.56 8.36
CA LEU A 130 -7.08 7.26 8.12
C LEU A 130 -8.56 7.55 7.85
N PRO A 131 -9.22 6.82 6.95
CA PRO A 131 -10.63 7.03 6.71
C PRO A 131 -11.37 7.00 8.05
N LEU A 132 -12.00 8.11 8.43
CA LEU A 132 -12.66 8.35 9.72
C LEU A 132 -13.73 7.31 10.13
N ARG A 133 -13.97 6.31 9.29
CA ARG A 133 -15.06 5.34 9.44
C ARG A 133 -14.63 3.88 9.54
N SER A 134 -13.34 3.57 9.68
CA SER A 134 -12.92 2.20 9.93
C SER A 134 -12.81 1.95 11.44
N PRO A 135 -13.66 1.10 12.04
CA PRO A 135 -13.58 0.75 13.45
C PRO A 135 -12.32 -0.04 13.83
N LEU A 136 -11.54 -0.47 12.83
CA LEU A 136 -10.36 -1.31 13.01
C LEU A 136 -9.12 -0.57 13.53
N ILE A 137 -9.12 0.77 13.46
CA ILE A 137 -7.90 1.58 13.66
C ILE A 137 -7.60 1.88 15.11
N ASN A 138 -8.60 1.83 15.98
CA ASN A 138 -8.46 2.24 17.38
C ASN A 138 -7.52 1.36 18.24
N ASN A 139 -7.13 0.18 17.75
CA ASN A 139 -6.32 -0.79 18.51
C ASN A 139 -4.98 -1.12 17.85
N MET A 140 -4.55 -0.43 16.81
CA MET A 140 -3.33 -0.76 16.09
C MET A 140 -2.10 -0.05 16.64
N ASN A 141 -1.18 -0.82 17.16
CA ASN A 141 0.07 -0.33 17.74
C ASN A 141 1.10 -0.05 16.63
N ARG A 142 1.42 1.21 16.35
CA ARG A 142 2.35 1.66 15.28
C ARG A 142 3.77 1.06 15.33
N LYS A 143 4.11 0.31 16.38
CA LYS A 143 5.48 -0.19 16.60
C LYS A 143 5.85 -1.47 15.86
N ASN A 144 4.90 -2.17 15.27
CA ASN A 144 5.13 -3.51 14.72
C ASN A 144 4.78 -3.63 13.23
N ARG A 145 5.45 -2.84 12.38
CA ARG A 145 5.28 -2.92 10.93
C ARG A 145 5.78 -4.26 10.37
N LEU A 146 5.18 -4.70 9.26
CA LEU A 146 5.72 -5.83 8.50
C LEU A 146 7.16 -5.53 8.04
N THR A 147 8.04 -6.47 8.28
CA THR A 147 9.42 -6.39 7.78
C THR A 147 9.47 -6.76 6.29
N HIS A 148 10.55 -6.39 5.61
CA HIS A 148 10.78 -6.77 4.21
C HIS A 148 10.70 -8.30 4.00
N SER A 149 11.28 -9.09 4.90
CA SER A 149 11.21 -10.55 4.83
C SER A 149 9.78 -11.07 5.03
N GLU A 150 9.02 -10.50 5.95
CA GLU A 150 7.62 -10.87 6.18
C GLU A 150 6.76 -10.53 4.97
N LEU A 151 6.92 -9.36 4.36
CA LEU A 151 6.21 -9.00 3.14
C LEU A 151 6.52 -9.98 1.99
N ASN A 152 7.79 -10.29 1.76
CA ASN A 152 8.17 -11.23 0.71
C ASN A 152 7.59 -12.63 0.95
N ILE A 153 7.59 -13.12 2.19
CA ILE A 153 6.99 -14.40 2.54
C ILE A 153 5.46 -14.37 2.36
N LEU A 154 4.80 -13.24 2.69
CA LEU A 154 3.37 -13.07 2.42
C LEU A 154 3.07 -13.18 0.92
N ILE A 155 3.84 -12.50 0.09
CA ILE A 155 3.72 -12.55 -1.37
C ILE A 155 3.96 -13.98 -1.90
N ASP A 156 5.00 -14.66 -1.43
CA ASP A 156 5.29 -16.05 -1.83
C ASP A 156 4.14 -17.00 -1.43
N CYS A 157 3.52 -16.78 -0.26
CA CYS A 157 2.33 -17.52 0.13
C CYS A 157 1.14 -17.20 -0.78
N ALA A 158 0.95 -15.95 -1.19
CA ALA A 158 -0.12 -15.56 -2.11
C ALA A 158 0.07 -16.17 -3.51
N ARG A 159 1.33 -16.35 -3.96
CA ARG A 159 1.69 -17.11 -5.17
C ARG A 159 1.42 -18.62 -5.06
N GLY A 160 0.94 -19.10 -3.91
CA GLY A 160 0.65 -20.52 -3.68
C GLY A 160 1.86 -21.35 -3.27
N LEU A 161 3.02 -20.75 -3.00
CA LEU A 161 4.21 -21.52 -2.63
C LEU A 161 4.06 -22.14 -1.23
N SER A 162 4.43 -23.40 -1.10
CA SER A 162 4.52 -24.10 0.18
C SER A 162 5.67 -23.55 1.03
N ALA A 163 5.63 -23.81 2.33
CA ALA A 163 6.72 -23.36 3.23
C ALA A 163 8.09 -24.00 2.90
N TYR A 164 8.11 -25.17 2.27
CA TYR A 164 9.37 -25.81 1.81
C TYR A 164 9.92 -25.11 0.57
N GLU A 165 9.06 -24.77 -0.39
CA GLU A 165 9.46 -24.02 -1.59
C GLU A 165 9.95 -22.62 -1.24
N ILE A 166 9.25 -21.92 -0.32
CA ILE A 166 9.70 -20.61 0.19
C ILE A 166 11.05 -20.73 0.89
N ALA A 167 11.25 -21.76 1.74
CA ALA A 167 12.51 -21.99 2.43
C ALA A 167 13.66 -22.18 1.44
N SER A 168 13.45 -22.97 0.38
CA SER A 168 14.41 -23.18 -0.69
C SER A 168 14.68 -21.89 -1.48
N LEU A 169 13.62 -21.22 -1.92
CA LEU A 169 13.69 -19.98 -2.72
C LEU A 169 14.42 -18.84 -1.99
N ARG A 170 14.18 -18.73 -0.67
CA ARG A 170 14.74 -17.66 0.17
C ARG A 170 16.01 -18.04 0.92
N HIS A 171 16.55 -19.24 0.68
CA HIS A 171 17.74 -19.76 1.35
C HIS A 171 17.65 -19.67 2.90
N MET A 172 16.50 -20.03 3.45
CA MET A 172 16.23 -20.00 4.90
C MET A 172 15.69 -21.34 5.40
N GLY A 173 15.77 -21.54 6.72
CA GLY A 173 15.22 -22.75 7.33
C GLY A 173 13.69 -22.80 7.28
N TYR A 174 13.11 -23.98 7.09
CA TYR A 174 11.65 -24.20 7.13
C TYR A 174 10.99 -23.64 8.41
N LYS A 175 11.63 -23.84 9.58
CA LYS A 175 11.14 -23.30 10.86
C LYS A 175 11.09 -21.77 10.85
N THR A 176 12.04 -21.11 10.19
CA THR A 176 12.10 -19.66 10.04
C THR A 176 10.93 -19.15 9.21
N VAL A 177 10.63 -19.81 8.08
CA VAL A 177 9.45 -19.50 7.25
C VAL A 177 8.17 -19.62 8.07
N PHE A 178 8.03 -20.70 8.83
CA PHE A 178 6.87 -20.93 9.68
C PHE A 178 6.71 -19.83 10.73
N THR A 179 7.80 -19.41 11.38
CA THR A 179 7.80 -18.31 12.35
C THR A 179 7.36 -17.01 11.70
N HIS A 180 7.88 -16.67 10.52
CA HIS A 180 7.44 -15.48 9.80
C HIS A 180 5.95 -15.53 9.44
N LYS A 181 5.44 -16.68 8.95
CA LYS A 181 4.00 -16.85 8.68
C LYS A 181 3.15 -16.63 9.94
N GLN A 182 3.57 -17.11 11.07
CA GLN A 182 2.90 -16.87 12.35
C GLN A 182 2.92 -15.40 12.74
N ASN A 183 4.06 -14.73 12.61
CA ASN A 183 4.20 -13.31 12.92
C ASN A 183 3.30 -12.45 12.01
N ILE A 184 3.27 -12.71 10.70
CA ILE A 184 2.39 -12.03 9.75
C ILE A 184 0.93 -12.19 10.17
N ARG A 185 0.49 -13.43 10.47
CA ARG A 185 -0.88 -13.71 10.91
C ARG A 185 -1.24 -13.00 12.20
N LEU A 186 -0.33 -12.93 13.16
CA LEU A 186 -0.53 -12.21 14.42
C LEU A 186 -0.66 -10.70 14.17
N ARG A 187 0.25 -10.08 13.40
CA ARG A 187 0.21 -8.66 13.07
C ARG A 187 -1.07 -8.28 12.34
N LEU A 188 -1.43 -9.04 11.33
CA LEU A 188 -2.66 -8.83 10.57
C LEU A 188 -3.92 -9.30 11.31
N SER A 189 -3.80 -9.82 12.55
CA SER A 189 -4.91 -10.40 13.34
C SER A 189 -5.68 -11.49 12.58
N LEU A 190 -5.00 -12.28 11.76
CA LEU A 190 -5.54 -13.35 10.93
C LEU A 190 -5.36 -14.72 11.60
N GLN A 191 -5.87 -14.88 12.82
CA GLN A 191 -5.70 -16.12 13.58
C GLN A 191 -6.47 -17.30 12.96
N LYS A 192 -7.63 -17.04 12.35
CA LYS A 192 -8.40 -18.06 11.65
C LYS A 192 -7.78 -18.38 10.28
N SER A 193 -7.69 -19.68 9.96
CA SER A 193 -7.14 -20.11 8.66
C SER A 193 -7.94 -19.58 7.47
N ALA A 194 -9.27 -19.49 7.61
CA ALA A 194 -10.14 -18.92 6.57
C ALA A 194 -9.77 -17.46 6.24
N SER A 195 -9.55 -16.61 7.25
CA SER A 195 -9.17 -15.20 7.02
C SER A 195 -7.77 -15.06 6.40
N TRP A 196 -6.85 -15.98 6.72
CA TRP A 196 -5.55 -16.05 6.08
C TRP A 196 -5.68 -16.40 4.60
N LEU A 197 -6.43 -17.43 4.26
CA LEU A 197 -6.69 -17.82 2.87
C LEU A 197 -7.43 -16.73 2.09
N ASP A 198 -8.39 -16.06 2.72
CA ASP A 198 -9.09 -14.94 2.10
C ASP A 198 -8.13 -13.80 1.73
N LEU A 199 -7.19 -13.44 2.61
CA LEU A 199 -6.16 -12.46 2.27
C LEU A 199 -5.30 -12.92 1.09
N LEU A 200 -4.80 -14.16 1.11
CA LEU A 200 -3.97 -14.68 0.02
C LEU A 200 -4.70 -14.67 -1.31
N ASN A 201 -5.96 -15.14 -1.32
CA ASN A 201 -6.80 -15.13 -2.52
C ASN A 201 -7.06 -13.70 -3.03
N ARG A 202 -7.25 -12.74 -2.13
CA ARG A 202 -7.41 -11.32 -2.54
C ARG A 202 -6.15 -10.77 -3.18
N LEU A 203 -4.97 -11.11 -2.65
CA LEU A 203 -3.71 -10.66 -3.24
C LEU A 203 -3.41 -11.31 -4.58
N ASP A 204 -3.88 -12.56 -4.79
CA ASP A 204 -3.73 -13.27 -6.06
C ASP A 204 -4.82 -12.87 -7.08
N GLN A 205 -6.03 -12.56 -6.60
CA GLN A 205 -7.23 -12.32 -7.41
C GLN A 205 -7.94 -11.02 -7.01
N ILE A 206 -7.23 -9.90 -6.91
CA ILE A 206 -7.92 -8.62 -6.74
C ILE A 206 -8.65 -8.29 -8.05
N TYR A 207 -9.86 -8.81 -8.21
CA TYR A 207 -10.76 -8.40 -9.28
C TYR A 207 -11.25 -6.98 -8.98
N SER A 208 -10.97 -6.07 -9.91
CA SER A 208 -11.72 -4.82 -10.00
C SER A 208 -13.15 -5.18 -10.39
N ILE A 209 -14.09 -5.01 -9.47
CA ILE A 209 -15.53 -5.01 -9.78
C ILE A 209 -15.88 -3.64 -10.35
#